data_d29057532ded63e71922cf18060eb4ed
#
_entry.id   d29057532ded63e71922cf18060eb4ed
#
_cell.length_a   1.000
_cell.length_b   1.000
_cell.length_c   1.000
_cell.angle_alpha   90.00
_cell.angle_beta   90.00
_cell.angle_gamma   90.00
#
_symmetry.space_group_name_H-M   'P 1'
#
loop_
_entity.id
_entity.type
_entity.pdbx_description
1 polymer ?
#
loop_
_entity_poly.entity_id
_entity_poly.type
_entity_poly.pdbx_seq_one_letter_code
_entity_poly.pdbx_strand_id
1 'polypeptide(L)'
;EDDTPHPVLPNHQIDSLTIIRACEFIFRGIPLNNFESEFVKSYEFGTDSVARELHNYVKYFITPLFNLIEDKVKESEVLLCDETVFRVLQSQGKGNRSNEFKDAIASGEQKTRSKNYILALTAGPAFPHKLSLYKYIESRSADSIGDYLCKFKNCRSLVTDAYAAYPKIVKEKIANCKLQTCIIHMRREFFKALSPKEYASQYAKLTDKEISEIIEKNIESNSLDAELILSVFNAISKLYVLESYVDYQNQ
;
A
#
# COMPACT_ATOMS: atom_id res chain seq x y z
N GLU A 1 -27.81 34.45 9.08
CA GLU A 1 -27.06 33.19 9.25
C GLU A 1 -25.58 33.57 9.32
N ASP A 2 -24.90 33.06 10.35
CA ASP A 2 -23.51 33.36 10.61
C ASP A 2 -22.65 32.50 9.67
N ASP A 3 -22.09 33.08 8.60
CA ASP A 3 -21.24 32.40 7.62
C ASP A 3 -19.79 32.20 8.11
N THR A 4 -19.53 32.42 9.40
CA THR A 4 -18.19 32.19 9.95
C THR A 4 -17.88 30.68 10.00
N PRO A 5 -16.72 30.25 9.46
CA PRO A 5 -16.32 28.85 9.54
C PRO A 5 -16.16 28.40 10.99
N HIS A 6 -16.84 27.33 11.36
CA HIS A 6 -16.76 26.78 12.72
C HIS A 6 -15.61 25.77 12.87
N PRO A 7 -14.97 25.68 14.05
CA PRO A 7 -14.00 24.64 14.35
C PRO A 7 -14.59 23.24 14.17
N VAL A 8 -13.78 22.30 13.67
CA VAL A 8 -14.17 20.87 13.54
C VAL A 8 -14.43 20.23 14.90
N LEU A 9 -13.70 20.65 15.91
CA LEU A 9 -13.80 20.14 17.28
C LEU A 9 -14.14 21.28 18.24
N PRO A 10 -14.96 21.05 19.27
CA PRO A 10 -15.25 22.03 20.31
C PRO A 10 -13.98 22.54 20.97
N ASN A 11 -13.91 23.86 21.25
CA ASN A 11 -12.77 24.54 21.86
C ASN A 11 -11.47 24.54 21.04
N HIS A 12 -11.54 24.28 19.75
CA HIS A 12 -10.41 24.37 18.81
C HIS A 12 -10.49 25.68 18.01
N GLN A 13 -9.35 26.19 17.54
CA GLN A 13 -9.25 27.50 16.88
C GLN A 13 -9.26 27.42 15.37
N ILE A 14 -8.96 26.25 14.79
CA ILE A 14 -8.83 26.07 13.35
C ILE A 14 -10.17 25.58 12.78
N ASP A 15 -10.67 26.28 11.79
CA ASP A 15 -11.93 25.98 11.13
C ASP A 15 -11.85 24.73 10.24
N SER A 16 -13.02 24.18 9.91
CA SER A 16 -13.15 22.98 9.11
C SER A 16 -12.59 23.12 7.69
N LEU A 17 -12.73 24.31 7.09
CA LEU A 17 -12.25 24.56 5.73
C LEU A 17 -10.72 24.52 5.67
N THR A 18 -10.06 25.11 6.67
CA THR A 18 -8.60 25.05 6.81
C THR A 18 -8.10 23.61 6.93
N ILE A 19 -8.78 22.77 7.73
CA ILE A 19 -8.43 21.34 7.87
C ILE A 19 -8.64 20.58 6.55
N ILE A 20 -9.75 20.81 5.84
CA ILE A 20 -10.01 20.19 4.54
C ILE A 20 -8.91 20.55 3.54
N ARG A 21 -8.53 21.82 3.46
CA ARG A 21 -7.45 22.27 2.57
C ARG A 21 -6.10 21.67 2.95
N ALA A 22 -5.78 21.58 4.23
CA ALA A 22 -4.57 20.92 4.69
C ALA A 22 -4.55 19.43 4.31
N CYS A 23 -5.70 18.75 4.39
CA CYS A 23 -5.85 17.37 3.88
C CYS A 23 -5.61 17.31 2.36
N GLU A 24 -6.17 18.22 1.57
CA GLU A 24 -5.94 18.29 0.12
C GLU A 24 -4.45 18.42 -0.23
N PHE A 25 -3.70 19.24 0.50
CA PHE A 25 -2.26 19.39 0.33
C PHE A 25 -1.53 18.06 0.56
N ILE A 26 -1.86 17.38 1.66
CA ILE A 26 -1.27 16.06 1.97
C ILE A 26 -1.59 15.03 0.86
N PHE A 27 -2.85 14.96 0.39
CA PHE A 27 -3.26 14.05 -0.67
C PHE A 27 -2.59 14.34 -2.02
N ARG A 28 -2.26 15.60 -2.29
CA ARG A 28 -1.48 16.00 -3.47
C ARG A 28 0.03 15.79 -3.31
N GLY A 29 0.48 15.32 -2.15
CA GLY A 29 1.89 15.14 -1.84
C GLY A 29 2.65 16.45 -1.60
N ILE A 30 1.93 17.54 -1.32
CA ILE A 30 2.51 18.85 -1.02
C ILE A 30 2.86 18.88 0.47
N PRO A 31 4.08 19.22 0.85
CA PRO A 31 4.48 19.33 2.25
C PRO A 31 3.66 20.37 3.01
N LEU A 32 3.32 20.07 4.27
CA LEU A 32 2.47 20.92 5.09
C LEU A 32 3.07 22.33 5.35
N ASN A 33 4.41 22.45 5.34
CA ASN A 33 5.07 23.75 5.45
C ASN A 33 4.80 24.68 4.24
N ASN A 34 4.50 24.14 3.07
CA ASN A 34 4.08 24.94 1.92
C ASN A 34 2.66 25.50 2.11
N PHE A 35 1.83 24.80 2.91
CA PHE A 35 0.51 25.28 3.27
C PHE A 35 0.57 26.63 4.00
N GLU A 36 1.51 26.79 4.93
CA GLU A 36 1.73 28.05 5.66
C GLU A 36 2.06 29.22 4.70
N SER A 37 2.89 29.00 3.70
CA SER A 37 3.29 30.04 2.75
C SER A 37 2.17 30.48 1.82
N GLU A 38 1.22 29.62 1.50
CA GLU A 38 0.14 29.92 0.56
C GLU A 38 -1.17 30.36 1.23
N PHE A 39 -1.49 29.80 2.40
CA PHE A 39 -2.80 29.98 3.03
C PHE A 39 -2.74 30.71 4.38
N VAL A 40 -1.63 30.61 5.11
CA VAL A 40 -1.55 31.12 6.50
C VAL A 40 -1.07 32.57 6.59
N LYS A 41 -0.66 33.18 5.49
CA LYS A 41 -0.35 34.63 5.50
C LYS A 41 -1.51 35.51 5.98
N SER A 42 -2.73 34.98 5.98
CA SER A 42 -3.95 35.65 6.46
C SER A 42 -4.38 35.20 7.86
N TYR A 43 -3.80 34.14 8.41
CA TYR A 43 -4.16 33.54 9.70
C TYR A 43 -2.91 33.42 10.57
N GLU A 44 -3.01 33.79 11.82
CA GLU A 44 -1.89 33.76 12.79
C GLU A 44 -1.53 32.32 13.28
N PHE A 45 -1.82 31.28 12.49
CA PHE A 45 -1.59 29.89 12.88
C PHE A 45 -0.34 29.32 12.21
N GLY A 46 0.61 28.87 13.00
CA GLY A 46 1.80 28.15 12.48
C GLY A 46 1.48 26.74 12.02
N THR A 47 2.35 26.17 11.16
CA THR A 47 2.28 24.81 10.65
C THR A 47 2.08 23.75 11.74
N ASP A 48 2.68 23.93 12.92
CA ASP A 48 2.55 23.03 14.06
C ASP A 48 1.13 22.97 14.61
N SER A 49 0.43 24.12 14.60
CA SER A 49 -0.98 24.16 15.02
C SER A 49 -1.88 23.41 14.04
N VAL A 50 -1.68 23.61 12.74
CA VAL A 50 -2.41 22.88 11.70
C VAL A 50 -2.10 21.36 11.78
N ALA A 51 -0.84 20.98 11.97
CA ALA A 51 -0.46 19.58 12.12
C ALA A 51 -1.11 18.92 13.35
N ARG A 52 -1.21 19.63 14.45
CA ARG A 52 -1.89 19.15 15.67
C ARG A 52 -3.39 18.97 15.44
N GLU A 53 -4.04 19.91 14.77
CA GLU A 53 -5.47 19.80 14.46
C GLU A 53 -5.74 18.67 13.46
N LEU A 54 -4.88 18.48 12.45
CA LEU A 54 -4.95 17.30 11.56
C LEU A 54 -4.83 15.99 12.34
N HIS A 55 -3.92 15.93 13.33
CA HIS A 55 -3.80 14.75 14.19
C HIS A 55 -5.09 14.49 14.97
N ASN A 56 -5.70 15.53 15.55
CA ASN A 56 -6.98 15.42 16.24
C ASN A 56 -8.11 15.00 15.29
N TYR A 57 -8.16 15.58 14.09
CA TYR A 57 -9.13 15.19 13.06
C TYR A 57 -8.99 13.71 12.67
N VAL A 58 -7.77 13.24 12.43
CA VAL A 58 -7.52 11.82 12.14
C VAL A 58 -7.97 10.95 13.31
N LYS A 59 -7.64 11.32 14.55
CA LYS A 59 -8.00 10.57 15.76
C LYS A 59 -9.51 10.45 15.95
N TYR A 60 -10.26 11.53 15.80
CA TYR A 60 -11.67 11.57 16.15
C TYR A 60 -12.62 11.22 14.99
N PHE A 61 -12.20 11.42 13.74
CA PHE A 61 -13.06 11.18 12.57
C PHE A 61 -12.54 10.08 11.66
N ILE A 62 -11.25 10.09 11.32
CA ILE A 62 -10.72 9.12 10.35
C ILE A 62 -10.47 7.76 10.99
N THR A 63 -9.96 7.73 12.23
CA THR A 63 -9.69 6.44 12.91
C THR A 63 -10.96 5.62 13.16
N PRO A 64 -12.10 6.16 13.60
CA PRO A 64 -13.35 5.39 13.68
C PRO A 64 -13.80 4.86 12.33
N LEU A 65 -13.70 5.65 11.26
CA LEU A 65 -14.02 5.21 9.90
C LEU A 65 -13.09 4.09 9.45
N PHE A 66 -11.79 4.23 9.69
CA PHE A 66 -10.81 3.18 9.38
C PHE A 66 -11.15 1.87 10.11
N ASN A 67 -11.50 1.94 11.40
CA ASN A 67 -11.89 0.77 12.18
C ASN A 67 -13.13 0.09 11.61
N LEU A 68 -14.13 0.87 11.20
CA LEU A 68 -15.33 0.34 10.55
C LEU A 68 -15.00 -0.40 9.26
N ILE A 69 -14.15 0.18 8.41
CA ILE A 69 -13.69 -0.46 7.17
C ILE A 69 -12.87 -1.72 7.50
N GLU A 70 -11.99 -1.65 8.50
CA GLU A 70 -11.20 -2.82 8.94
C GLU A 70 -12.11 -3.96 9.39
N ASP A 71 -13.16 -3.67 10.16
CA ASP A 71 -14.11 -4.67 10.61
C ASP A 71 -14.88 -5.29 9.43
N LYS A 72 -15.22 -4.50 8.43
CA LYS A 72 -15.83 -5.01 7.20
C LYS A 72 -14.87 -5.89 6.39
N VAL A 73 -13.62 -5.52 6.24
CA VAL A 73 -12.62 -6.34 5.54
C VAL A 73 -12.34 -7.65 6.28
N LYS A 74 -12.45 -7.69 7.63
CA LYS A 74 -12.35 -8.93 8.41
C LYS A 74 -13.44 -9.96 8.11
N GLU A 75 -14.56 -9.55 7.52
CA GLU A 75 -15.63 -10.47 7.09
C GLU A 75 -15.26 -11.24 5.81
N SER A 76 -14.27 -10.78 5.04
CA SER A 76 -13.86 -11.41 3.78
C SER A 76 -13.14 -12.73 4.00
N GLU A 77 -13.52 -13.76 3.23
CA GLU A 77 -12.84 -15.06 3.22
C GLU A 77 -11.58 -15.05 2.34
N VAL A 78 -11.46 -14.10 1.44
CA VAL A 78 -10.30 -13.95 0.55
C VAL A 78 -9.71 -12.56 0.75
N LEU A 79 -8.42 -12.49 1.02
CA LEU A 79 -7.68 -11.24 1.12
C LEU A 79 -6.53 -11.20 0.12
N LEU A 80 -6.42 -10.08 -0.58
CA LEU A 80 -5.23 -9.74 -1.36
C LEU A 80 -4.35 -8.85 -0.49
N CYS A 81 -3.08 -9.21 -0.39
CA CYS A 81 -2.12 -8.53 0.48
C CYS A 81 -0.85 -8.19 -0.28
N ASP A 82 -0.43 -6.95 -0.19
CA ASP A 82 0.81 -6.47 -0.80
C ASP A 82 1.44 -5.40 0.10
N GLU A 83 2.75 -5.18 0.02
CA GLU A 83 3.46 -4.15 0.77
C GLU A 83 4.22 -3.21 -0.14
N THR A 84 4.10 -1.94 0.16
CA THR A 84 4.92 -0.92 -0.47
C THR A 84 5.86 -0.24 0.53
N VAL A 85 7.06 0.12 0.07
CA VAL A 85 8.03 0.83 0.90
C VAL A 85 7.53 2.24 1.18
N PHE A 86 7.50 2.59 2.45
CA PHE A 86 7.20 3.93 2.93
C PHE A 86 8.40 4.47 3.70
N ARG A 87 8.98 5.57 3.22
CA ARG A 87 10.16 6.18 3.84
C ARG A 87 9.73 7.23 4.84
N VAL A 88 10.09 7.02 6.11
CA VAL A 88 9.81 7.96 7.20
C VAL A 88 11.08 8.73 7.53
N LEU A 89 10.97 10.06 7.63
CA LEU A 89 12.04 10.88 8.18
C LEU A 89 12.17 10.58 9.68
N GLN A 90 13.35 10.19 10.10
CA GLN A 90 13.63 10.04 11.53
C GLN A 90 13.90 11.42 12.10
N SER A 91 13.05 11.87 13.04
CA SER A 91 13.28 13.11 13.74
C SER A 91 14.60 13.05 14.54
N GLN A 92 15.39 14.11 14.52
CA GLN A 92 16.57 14.26 15.40
C GLN A 92 16.18 14.44 16.88
N GLY A 93 14.90 14.39 17.22
CA GLY A 93 14.37 14.54 18.56
C GLY A 93 14.77 13.39 19.51
N LYS A 94 14.59 13.63 20.83
CA LYS A 94 14.95 12.71 21.94
C LYS A 94 14.09 11.44 22.04
N GLY A 95 13.38 11.02 20.97
CA GLY A 95 12.59 9.78 20.95
C GLY A 95 13.46 8.53 20.79
N ASN A 96 12.89 7.36 21.04
CA ASN A 96 13.54 6.06 20.90
C ASN A 96 14.09 5.88 19.46
N ARG A 97 15.35 6.14 19.30
CA ARG A 97 16.08 5.86 18.05
C ARG A 97 16.36 4.36 17.98
N SER A 98 16.13 3.73 16.83
CA SER A 98 16.59 2.37 16.60
C SER A 98 18.11 2.28 16.83
N ASN A 99 18.58 1.13 17.29
CA ASN A 99 20.04 0.94 17.50
C ASN A 99 20.82 1.17 16.21
N GLU A 100 20.29 0.73 15.06
CA GLU A 100 20.86 0.98 13.73
C GLU A 100 21.05 2.47 13.41
N PHE A 101 20.14 3.33 13.88
CA PHE A 101 20.25 4.77 13.68
C PHE A 101 21.32 5.40 14.58
N LYS A 102 21.44 4.90 15.83
CA LYS A 102 22.48 5.31 16.76
C LYS A 102 23.87 4.93 16.24
N ASP A 103 23.99 3.72 15.71
CA ASP A 103 25.24 3.19 15.14
C ASP A 103 25.63 3.95 13.86
N ALA A 104 24.67 4.29 13.01
CA ALA A 104 24.89 5.08 11.80
C ALA A 104 25.34 6.52 12.10
N ILE A 105 24.80 7.15 13.16
CA ILE A 105 25.28 8.47 13.62
C ILE A 105 26.71 8.34 14.16
N ALA A 106 26.99 7.30 14.93
CA ALA A 106 28.32 7.06 15.51
C ALA A 106 29.39 6.79 14.42
N SER A 107 29.00 6.17 13.29
CA SER A 107 29.85 5.94 12.12
C SER A 107 29.96 7.12 11.16
N GLY A 108 29.27 8.24 11.42
CA GLY A 108 29.27 9.42 10.55
C GLY A 108 28.34 9.30 9.33
N GLU A 109 27.58 8.21 9.19
CA GLU A 109 26.56 8.06 8.17
C GLU A 109 25.27 8.80 8.56
N GLN A 110 24.88 9.81 7.79
CA GLN A 110 23.58 10.47 7.96
C GLN A 110 22.45 9.61 7.40
N LYS A 111 21.99 8.59 8.11
CA LYS A 111 20.72 7.92 7.82
C LYS A 111 19.56 8.79 8.34
N THR A 112 19.05 9.65 7.48
CA THR A 112 17.93 10.54 7.80
C THR A 112 16.56 9.89 7.57
N ARG A 113 16.49 8.65 7.05
CA ARG A 113 15.25 7.96 6.66
C ARG A 113 15.26 6.51 7.09
N SER A 114 14.19 6.07 7.75
CA SER A 114 13.92 4.66 7.99
C SER A 114 13.09 4.06 6.86
N LYS A 115 13.33 2.78 6.56
CA LYS A 115 12.55 2.00 5.60
C LYS A 115 11.42 1.31 6.36
N ASN A 116 10.23 1.88 6.25
CA ASN A 116 9.00 1.34 6.79
C ASN A 116 8.09 0.90 5.62
N TYR A 117 6.92 0.38 5.90
CA TYR A 117 6.04 -0.17 4.88
C TYR A 117 4.59 0.24 5.11
N ILE A 118 3.84 0.29 4.04
CA ILE A 118 2.38 0.29 4.06
C ILE A 118 1.93 -1.08 3.57
N LEU A 119 1.19 -1.79 4.41
CA LEU A 119 0.52 -3.03 4.07
C LEU A 119 -0.84 -2.66 3.45
N ALA A 120 -1.05 -3.06 2.20
CA ALA A 120 -2.32 -2.94 1.51
C ALA A 120 -3.08 -4.26 1.63
N LEU A 121 -4.29 -4.22 2.17
CA LEU A 121 -5.20 -5.36 2.23
C LEU A 121 -6.46 -5.02 1.47
N THR A 122 -6.84 -5.87 0.52
CA THR A 122 -8.07 -5.72 -0.27
C THR A 122 -8.94 -6.95 -0.09
N ALA A 123 -10.24 -6.74 0.16
CA ALA A 123 -11.22 -7.82 0.18
C ALA A 123 -11.31 -8.48 -1.20
N GLY A 124 -11.50 -9.80 -1.23
CA GLY A 124 -11.55 -10.56 -2.47
C GLY A 124 -12.69 -10.12 -3.41
N PRO A 125 -12.62 -10.49 -4.70
CA PRO A 125 -13.54 -9.99 -5.72
C PRO A 125 -15.01 -10.43 -5.48
N ALA A 126 -15.23 -11.55 -4.82
CA ALA A 126 -16.56 -12.02 -4.45
C ALA A 126 -17.16 -11.29 -3.23
N PHE A 127 -16.37 -10.43 -2.54
CA PHE A 127 -16.91 -9.66 -1.43
C PHE A 127 -17.82 -8.53 -1.94
N PRO A 128 -18.97 -8.28 -1.31
CA PRO A 128 -19.99 -7.34 -1.84
C PRO A 128 -19.49 -5.91 -2.04
N HIS A 129 -18.44 -5.53 -1.31
CA HIS A 129 -17.88 -4.19 -1.33
C HIS A 129 -16.41 -4.21 -1.73
N LYS A 130 -16.01 -3.35 -2.67
CA LYS A 130 -14.61 -3.14 -3.04
C LYS A 130 -13.92 -2.34 -1.94
N LEU A 131 -13.47 -3.01 -0.88
CA LEU A 131 -12.82 -2.39 0.26
C LEU A 131 -11.33 -2.69 0.28
N SER A 132 -10.54 -1.64 0.50
CA SER A 132 -9.09 -1.74 0.69
C SER A 132 -8.68 -1.01 1.95
N LEU A 133 -7.74 -1.58 2.68
CA LEU A 133 -7.11 -1.01 3.87
C LEU A 133 -5.64 -0.72 3.59
N TYR A 134 -5.15 0.34 4.18
CA TYR A 134 -3.73 0.70 4.15
C TYR A 134 -3.22 0.83 5.58
N LYS A 135 -2.38 -0.11 6.00
CA LYS A 135 -1.85 -0.15 7.36
C LYS A 135 -0.35 0.12 7.37
N TYR A 136 0.05 1.16 8.10
CA TYR A 136 1.46 1.39 8.38
C TYR A 136 2.03 0.27 9.27
N ILE A 137 3.19 -0.26 8.87
CA ILE A 137 3.98 -1.22 9.63
C ILE A 137 5.46 -0.81 9.63
N GLU A 138 6.13 -0.98 10.76
CA GLU A 138 7.52 -0.56 10.92
C GLU A 138 8.51 -1.46 10.20
N SER A 139 8.13 -2.72 9.97
CA SER A 139 9.00 -3.74 9.39
C SER A 139 8.21 -4.69 8.48
N ARG A 140 8.88 -5.22 7.46
CA ARG A 140 8.38 -6.30 6.59
C ARG A 140 8.65 -7.69 7.19
N SER A 141 8.89 -7.79 8.50
CA SER A 141 9.11 -9.08 9.16
C SER A 141 7.83 -9.92 9.21
N ALA A 142 8.00 -11.25 9.29
CA ALA A 142 6.88 -12.16 9.45
C ALA A 142 6.07 -11.86 10.71
N ASP A 143 6.71 -11.41 11.77
CA ASP A 143 6.02 -11.08 13.02
C ASP A 143 5.19 -9.80 12.86
N SER A 144 5.76 -8.73 12.30
CA SER A 144 5.06 -7.45 12.10
C SER A 144 3.83 -7.59 11.21
N ILE A 145 3.95 -8.29 10.07
CA ILE A 145 2.84 -8.57 9.17
C ILE A 145 1.85 -9.55 9.81
N GLY A 146 2.36 -10.65 10.39
CA GLY A 146 1.55 -11.72 10.94
C GLY A 146 0.71 -11.29 12.14
N ASP A 147 1.23 -10.45 13.03
CA ASP A 147 0.50 -9.89 14.17
C ASP A 147 -0.67 -9.00 13.75
N TYR A 148 -0.60 -8.41 12.57
CA TYR A 148 -1.74 -7.69 12.02
C TYR A 148 -2.72 -8.64 11.33
N LEU A 149 -2.23 -9.54 10.47
CA LEU A 149 -3.06 -10.47 9.71
C LEU A 149 -3.82 -11.46 10.59
N CYS A 150 -3.30 -11.82 11.77
CA CYS A 150 -3.99 -12.74 12.70
C CYS A 150 -5.34 -12.21 13.21
N LYS A 151 -5.65 -10.93 13.01
CA LYS A 151 -6.96 -10.33 13.33
C LYS A 151 -8.05 -10.75 12.34
N PHE A 152 -7.69 -11.18 11.13
CA PHE A 152 -8.62 -11.53 10.04
C PHE A 152 -9.01 -13.01 10.12
N LYS A 153 -9.81 -13.36 11.12
CA LYS A 153 -10.15 -14.76 11.45
C LYS A 153 -10.95 -15.50 10.38
N ASN A 154 -11.68 -14.78 9.54
CA ASN A 154 -12.48 -15.35 8.46
C ASN A 154 -11.66 -15.62 7.20
N CYS A 155 -10.44 -15.13 7.13
CA CYS A 155 -9.57 -15.31 5.96
C CYS A 155 -9.24 -16.79 5.76
N ARG A 156 -9.73 -17.36 4.67
CA ARG A 156 -9.46 -18.75 4.24
C ARG A 156 -8.45 -18.81 3.11
N SER A 157 -8.27 -17.70 2.38
CA SER A 157 -7.31 -17.60 1.29
C SER A 157 -6.62 -16.23 1.31
N LEU A 158 -5.31 -16.25 1.39
CA LEU A 158 -4.45 -15.06 1.34
C LEU A 158 -3.65 -15.06 0.05
N VAL A 159 -3.90 -14.07 -0.81
CA VAL A 159 -3.19 -13.89 -2.08
C VAL A 159 -2.09 -12.85 -1.89
N THR A 160 -0.83 -13.23 -2.10
CA THR A 160 0.33 -12.35 -1.89
C THR A 160 1.33 -12.44 -3.01
N ASP A 161 2.37 -11.61 -2.99
CA ASP A 161 3.58 -11.88 -3.76
C ASP A 161 4.31 -13.13 -3.23
N ALA A 162 5.40 -13.51 -3.89
CA ALA A 162 6.20 -14.67 -3.47
C ALA A 162 7.18 -14.37 -2.32
N TYR A 163 6.93 -13.37 -1.50
CA TYR A 163 7.81 -13.02 -0.39
C TYR A 163 7.89 -14.13 0.66
N ALA A 164 9.10 -14.49 1.02
CA ALA A 164 9.38 -15.66 1.88
C ALA A 164 8.79 -15.61 3.30
N ALA A 165 8.34 -14.46 3.78
CA ALA A 165 7.71 -14.34 5.09
C ALA A 165 6.30 -14.95 5.14
N TYR A 166 5.53 -14.90 4.04
CA TYR A 166 4.14 -15.35 4.03
C TYR A 166 3.91 -16.84 4.34
N PRO A 167 4.72 -17.79 3.83
CA PRO A 167 4.61 -19.19 4.24
C PRO A 167 4.74 -19.37 5.75
N LYS A 168 5.67 -18.65 6.39
CA LYS A 168 5.83 -18.67 7.85
C LYS A 168 4.62 -18.08 8.56
N ILE A 169 4.12 -16.92 8.10
CA ILE A 169 2.94 -16.25 8.67
C ILE A 169 1.72 -17.19 8.62
N VAL A 170 1.45 -17.80 7.46
CA VAL A 170 0.30 -18.70 7.31
C VAL A 170 0.43 -19.89 8.25
N LYS A 171 1.60 -20.49 8.33
CA LYS A 171 1.84 -21.65 9.20
C LYS A 171 1.70 -21.31 10.68
N GLU A 172 2.19 -20.16 11.13
CA GLU A 172 2.33 -19.86 12.56
C GLU A 172 1.21 -18.97 13.12
N LYS A 173 0.62 -18.09 12.30
CA LYS A 173 -0.31 -17.06 12.76
C LYS A 173 -1.74 -17.24 12.25
N ILE A 174 -1.93 -17.82 11.05
CA ILE A 174 -3.24 -18.00 10.40
C ILE A 174 -3.39 -19.38 9.79
N ALA A 175 -3.21 -20.41 10.61
CA ALA A 175 -3.07 -21.82 10.20
C ALA A 175 -4.22 -22.40 9.34
N ASN A 176 -5.43 -21.80 9.37
CA ASN A 176 -6.57 -22.25 8.55
C ASN A 176 -6.67 -21.55 7.20
N CYS A 177 -5.70 -20.69 6.87
CA CYS A 177 -5.68 -19.92 5.64
C CYS A 177 -4.78 -20.62 4.60
N LYS A 178 -5.25 -20.65 3.33
CA LYS A 178 -4.44 -21.12 2.21
C LYS A 178 -3.67 -19.94 1.63
N LEU A 179 -2.37 -20.12 1.45
CA LEU A 179 -1.54 -19.13 0.75
C LEU A 179 -1.64 -19.35 -0.75
N GLN A 180 -1.90 -18.27 -1.49
CA GLN A 180 -1.90 -18.25 -2.95
C GLN A 180 -0.92 -17.19 -3.46
N THR A 181 -0.21 -17.51 -4.52
CA THR A 181 0.68 -16.53 -5.17
C THR A 181 -0.13 -15.64 -6.10
N CYS A 182 0.11 -14.34 -6.03
CA CYS A 182 -0.52 -13.36 -6.92
C CYS A 182 -0.08 -13.59 -8.37
N ILE A 183 -1.05 -13.89 -9.23
CA ILE A 183 -0.82 -14.15 -10.66
C ILE A 183 -0.21 -12.94 -11.37
N ILE A 184 -0.59 -11.70 -10.96
CA ILE A 184 -0.03 -10.46 -11.52
C ILE A 184 1.48 -10.38 -11.29
N HIS A 185 1.92 -10.68 -10.06
CA HIS A 185 3.35 -10.70 -9.74
C HIS A 185 4.08 -11.79 -10.53
N MET A 186 3.50 -12.97 -10.64
CA MET A 186 4.06 -14.07 -11.43
C MET A 186 4.17 -13.71 -12.91
N ARG A 187 3.11 -13.15 -13.51
CA ARG A 187 3.12 -12.69 -14.91
C ARG A 187 4.22 -11.65 -15.15
N ARG A 188 4.40 -10.72 -14.23
CA ARG A 188 5.48 -9.72 -14.32
C ARG A 188 6.88 -10.34 -14.30
N GLU A 189 7.10 -11.38 -13.50
CA GLU A 189 8.41 -12.07 -13.48
C GLU A 189 8.67 -12.82 -14.81
N PHE A 190 7.65 -13.45 -15.40
CA PHE A 190 7.78 -14.04 -16.74
C PHE A 190 8.07 -12.98 -17.81
N PHE A 191 7.40 -11.83 -17.75
CA PHE A 191 7.71 -10.72 -18.65
C PHE A 191 9.16 -10.26 -18.53
N LYS A 192 9.66 -10.11 -17.31
CA LYS A 192 11.06 -9.72 -17.07
C LYS A 192 12.06 -10.75 -17.61
N ALA A 193 11.72 -12.03 -17.58
CA ALA A 193 12.57 -13.09 -18.11
C ALA A 193 12.59 -13.11 -19.64
N LEU A 194 11.49 -12.72 -20.28
CA LEU A 194 11.31 -12.77 -21.73
C LEU A 194 11.59 -11.44 -22.44
N SER A 195 11.68 -10.34 -21.71
CA SER A 195 11.88 -8.99 -22.28
C SER A 195 13.31 -8.48 -22.06
N PRO A 196 13.78 -7.55 -22.90
CA PRO A 196 15.00 -6.81 -22.64
C PRO A 196 14.95 -6.11 -21.28
N LYS A 197 16.10 -6.00 -20.61
CA LYS A 197 16.19 -5.44 -19.24
C LYS A 197 15.62 -4.01 -19.12
N GLU A 198 15.74 -3.21 -20.18
CA GLU A 198 15.19 -1.86 -20.26
C GLU A 198 13.67 -1.80 -20.13
N TYR A 199 12.94 -2.82 -20.57
CA TYR A 199 11.48 -2.88 -20.49
C TYR A 199 10.98 -3.44 -19.17
N ALA A 200 11.80 -4.17 -18.42
CA ALA A 200 11.41 -4.82 -17.17
C ALA A 200 10.81 -3.83 -16.13
N SER A 201 11.33 -2.59 -16.09
CA SER A 201 10.84 -1.52 -15.20
C SER A 201 9.56 -0.83 -15.71
N GLN A 202 9.20 -1.04 -16.98
CA GLN A 202 8.07 -0.36 -17.63
C GLN A 202 6.79 -1.21 -17.62
N TYR A 203 6.85 -2.46 -17.13
CA TYR A 203 5.75 -3.42 -17.19
C TYR A 203 4.37 -2.82 -16.81
N ALA A 204 4.30 -2.05 -15.72
CA ALA A 204 3.06 -1.46 -15.24
C ALA A 204 2.48 -0.34 -16.14
N LYS A 205 3.27 0.13 -17.11
CA LYS A 205 2.89 1.21 -18.05
C LYS A 205 2.52 0.69 -19.43
N LEU A 206 2.76 -0.60 -19.69
CA LEU A 206 2.56 -1.23 -20.97
C LEU A 206 1.17 -1.86 -21.06
N THR A 207 0.55 -1.73 -22.21
CA THR A 207 -0.65 -2.47 -22.58
C THR A 207 -0.34 -3.94 -22.86
N ASP A 208 -1.32 -4.82 -22.78
CA ASP A 208 -1.13 -6.24 -23.10
C ASP A 208 -0.61 -6.48 -24.54
N LYS A 209 -1.00 -5.62 -25.48
CA LYS A 209 -0.51 -5.65 -26.85
C LYS A 209 0.98 -5.33 -26.94
N GLU A 210 1.41 -4.24 -26.30
CA GLU A 210 2.83 -3.84 -26.26
C GLU A 210 3.69 -4.90 -25.57
N ILE A 211 3.19 -5.50 -24.50
CA ILE A 211 3.85 -6.61 -23.79
C ILE A 211 4.06 -7.79 -24.75
N SER A 212 3.04 -8.19 -25.49
CA SER A 212 3.13 -9.29 -26.46
C SER A 212 4.13 -8.99 -27.56
N GLU A 213 4.09 -7.79 -28.14
CA GLU A 213 5.01 -7.36 -29.21
C GLU A 213 6.49 -7.33 -28.74
N ILE A 214 6.74 -6.90 -27.49
CA ILE A 214 8.08 -6.90 -26.89
C ILE A 214 8.59 -8.33 -26.72
N ILE A 215 7.74 -9.23 -26.23
CA ILE A 215 8.10 -10.64 -26.06
C ILE A 215 8.40 -11.29 -27.40
N GLU A 216 7.53 -11.15 -28.40
CA GLU A 216 7.68 -11.74 -29.72
C GLU A 216 8.98 -11.29 -30.41
N LYS A 217 9.30 -9.99 -30.33
CA LYS A 217 10.55 -9.46 -30.90
C LYS A 217 11.81 -9.96 -30.20
N ASN A 218 11.71 -10.33 -28.92
CA ASN A 218 12.87 -10.72 -28.12
C ASN A 218 13.10 -12.25 -28.09
N ILE A 219 12.11 -13.04 -28.50
CA ILE A 219 12.24 -14.49 -28.61
C ILE A 219 12.89 -14.87 -29.96
N GLU A 220 14.08 -14.36 -30.23
CA GLU A 220 14.90 -14.80 -31.36
C GLU A 220 15.75 -16.05 -31.06
N SER A 221 15.85 -16.44 -29.80
CA SER A 221 16.60 -17.63 -29.41
C SER A 221 15.68 -18.82 -29.20
N ASN A 222 15.80 -19.82 -30.04
CA ASN A 222 15.18 -21.15 -29.97
C ASN A 222 15.65 -21.94 -28.73
N SER A 223 15.50 -21.41 -27.52
CA SER A 223 15.74 -22.16 -26.29
C SER A 223 14.43 -22.76 -25.80
N LEU A 224 14.44 -24.03 -25.42
CA LEU A 224 13.28 -24.73 -24.84
C LEU A 224 12.70 -23.96 -23.63
N ASP A 225 13.56 -23.34 -22.87
CA ASP A 225 13.15 -22.54 -21.70
C ASP A 225 12.33 -21.31 -22.08
N ALA A 226 12.71 -20.62 -23.19
CA ALA A 226 11.97 -19.45 -23.68
C ALA A 226 10.57 -19.85 -24.19
N GLU A 227 10.43 -20.96 -24.90
CA GLU A 227 9.14 -21.48 -25.37
C GLU A 227 8.23 -21.86 -24.19
N LEU A 228 8.78 -22.54 -23.18
CA LEU A 228 8.04 -22.93 -21.99
C LEU A 228 7.55 -21.69 -21.21
N ILE A 229 8.43 -20.70 -20.97
CA ILE A 229 8.08 -19.46 -20.28
C ILE A 229 7.01 -18.70 -21.06
N LEU A 230 7.11 -18.62 -22.38
CA LEU A 230 6.10 -17.98 -23.24
C LEU A 230 4.75 -18.69 -23.15
N SER A 231 4.75 -20.03 -23.14
CA SER A 231 3.51 -20.80 -23.03
C SER A 231 2.78 -20.53 -21.72
N VAL A 232 3.52 -20.44 -20.61
CA VAL A 232 2.98 -20.09 -19.29
C VAL A 232 2.49 -18.65 -19.28
N PHE A 233 3.26 -17.70 -19.83
CA PHE A 233 2.85 -16.30 -19.92
C PHE A 233 1.53 -16.15 -20.69
N ASN A 234 1.39 -16.82 -21.83
CA ASN A 234 0.18 -16.82 -22.65
C ASN A 234 -1.01 -17.47 -21.93
N ALA A 235 -0.77 -18.56 -21.18
CA ALA A 235 -1.81 -19.17 -20.35
C ALA A 235 -2.32 -18.21 -19.28
N ILE A 236 -1.43 -17.50 -18.57
CA ILE A 236 -1.81 -16.49 -17.59
C ILE A 236 -2.62 -15.36 -18.26
N SER A 237 -2.19 -14.89 -19.43
CA SER A 237 -2.91 -13.84 -20.16
C SER A 237 -4.34 -14.26 -20.54
N LYS A 238 -4.52 -15.54 -20.94
CA LYS A 238 -5.86 -16.09 -21.19
C LYS A 238 -6.73 -16.16 -19.93
N LEU A 239 -6.14 -16.44 -18.76
CA LEU A 239 -6.89 -16.41 -17.49
C LEU A 239 -7.47 -15.02 -17.18
N TYR A 240 -6.72 -13.93 -17.45
CA TYR A 240 -7.26 -12.57 -17.30
C TYR A 240 -8.43 -12.29 -18.24
N VAL A 241 -8.35 -12.74 -19.48
CA VAL A 241 -9.47 -12.61 -20.42
C VAL A 241 -10.70 -13.34 -19.88
N LEU A 242 -10.53 -14.57 -19.37
CA LEU A 242 -11.63 -15.33 -18.77
C LEU A 242 -12.21 -14.64 -17.53
N GLU A 243 -11.33 -14.11 -16.66
CA GLU A 243 -11.75 -13.38 -15.45
C GLU A 243 -12.62 -12.16 -15.77
N SER A 244 -12.34 -11.46 -16.89
CA SER A 244 -13.15 -10.31 -17.30
C SER A 244 -14.60 -10.66 -17.63
N TYR A 245 -14.92 -11.94 -17.87
CA TYR A 245 -16.29 -12.42 -18.10
C TYR A 245 -16.96 -12.97 -16.83
N VAL A 246 -16.24 -13.05 -15.71
CA VAL A 246 -16.83 -13.54 -14.46
C VAL A 246 -17.57 -12.40 -13.77
N ASP A 247 -18.86 -12.59 -13.58
CA ASP A 247 -19.69 -11.67 -12.80
C ASP A 247 -19.73 -12.13 -11.35
N TYR A 248 -18.87 -11.57 -10.52
CA TYR A 248 -18.78 -11.89 -9.10
C TYR A 248 -19.95 -11.37 -8.26
N GLN A 249 -20.83 -10.53 -8.84
CA GLN A 249 -21.96 -9.95 -8.11
C GLN A 249 -23.21 -10.84 -8.15
N ASN A 250 -23.25 -11.79 -9.09
CA ASN A 250 -24.38 -12.70 -9.30
C ASN A 250 -24.12 -14.13 -8.79
N GLN A 251 -23.09 -14.32 -8.01
CA GLN A 251 -22.78 -15.57 -7.31
C GLN A 251 -23.09 -15.41 -5.82
#